data_30e6ad3fb005e0fe1002c4addf2f34a6
#
_entry.id   30e6ad3fb005e0fe1002c4addf2f34a6
#
_cell.length_a   1.000
_cell.length_b   1.000
_cell.length_c   1.000
_cell.angle_alpha   90.00
_cell.angle_beta   90.00
_cell.angle_gamma   90.00
#
_symmetry.space_group_name_H-M   'P 1'
#
loop_
_entity.id
_entity.type
_entity.pdbx_description
1 polymer ?
#
loop_
_entity_poly.entity_id
_entity_poly.type
_entity_poly.pdbx_seq_one_letter_code
_entity_poly.pdbx_strand_id
1 'polypeptide(L)'
;MTEKDFIPQYYQRELIGDSVTWQAPSNIALVKYWGKKEPQIPANPSISFTLDSCRTTTTLEFKKKETSDKNISFELYFEGKKKEEFKPKIESFFKRIEAYCPFLTDYKLVIKTENSFPHSSGIASSASGMSALALCVMSLEKELNPELSEEHFNKKASFLARLGSGSACRSIEGELIVWGKHKSIENSSDLFGIKYPYKIHDVFQNYRDTILLVDKGTKQVSSSLGHNLMEDHVFAEARFEQAHWNLDKLRNIFLTGDLKGFTEIVESEALTLHAMMMSSNPYFILMKPNTLEIINKIWAFRENSGLPVCFTLDAGANVHVLYPEKEAGKVFEFIKNELVAYCQNEQYLCDRIGNGAKRIDN
;
A
#
# COMPACT_ATOMS: atom_id res chain seq x y z
N MET A 1 11.83 10.94 15.79
CA MET A 1 10.60 11.66 15.45
C MET A 1 9.41 11.06 16.19
N THR A 2 8.54 11.88 16.73
CA THR A 2 7.33 11.54 17.46
C THR A 2 6.12 12.15 16.74
N GLU A 3 4.91 11.77 17.10
CA GLU A 3 3.69 12.37 16.53
C GLU A 3 3.60 13.88 16.76
N LYS A 4 4.14 14.39 17.87
CA LYS A 4 4.15 15.83 18.19
C LYS A 4 4.94 16.67 17.19
N ASP A 5 5.94 16.07 16.54
CA ASP A 5 6.77 16.74 15.55
C ASP A 5 6.02 17.06 14.26
N PHE A 6 4.83 16.47 14.08
CA PHE A 6 3.93 16.70 12.95
C PHE A 6 2.82 17.74 13.23
N ILE A 7 2.71 18.24 14.46
CA ILE A 7 1.73 19.27 14.81
C ILE A 7 2.29 20.64 14.41
N PRO A 8 1.63 21.40 13.51
CA PRO A 8 2.11 22.71 13.11
C PRO A 8 1.99 23.70 14.27
N GLN A 9 2.96 24.59 14.40
CA GLN A 9 2.93 25.67 15.39
C GLN A 9 2.18 26.90 14.89
N TYR A 10 2.37 27.24 13.62
CA TYR A 10 1.71 28.37 12.94
C TYR A 10 1.79 28.19 11.42
N TYR A 11 1.04 28.97 10.69
CA TYR A 11 1.10 29.08 9.23
C TYR A 11 1.52 30.49 8.85
N GLN A 12 2.34 30.57 7.78
CA GLN A 12 2.96 31.83 7.35
C GLN A 12 2.12 32.58 6.32
N ARG A 13 1.27 31.87 5.59
CA ARG A 13 0.51 32.39 4.47
C ARG A 13 -0.94 31.88 4.46
N GLU A 14 -1.74 32.41 3.55
CA GLU A 14 -3.06 31.86 3.20
C GLU A 14 -2.93 31.03 1.92
N LEU A 15 -3.87 30.10 1.70
CA LEU A 15 -3.97 29.36 0.45
C LEU A 15 -4.45 30.31 -0.67
N ILE A 16 -3.78 30.27 -1.82
CA ILE A 16 -4.06 31.11 -2.99
C ILE A 16 -4.71 30.27 -4.10
N GLY A 17 -4.30 28.99 -4.23
CA GLY A 17 -4.84 28.06 -5.22
C GLY A 17 -6.27 27.64 -4.91
N ASP A 18 -6.83 26.83 -5.80
CA ASP A 18 -8.19 26.27 -5.67
C ASP A 18 -8.18 24.73 -5.72
N SER A 19 -7.10 24.12 -6.22
CA SER A 19 -6.99 22.69 -6.38
C SER A 19 -5.54 22.19 -6.42
N VAL A 20 -5.36 20.91 -6.08
CA VAL A 20 -4.09 20.20 -6.23
C VAL A 20 -4.37 18.75 -6.61
N THR A 21 -3.55 18.19 -7.48
CA THR A 21 -3.69 16.81 -7.96
C THR A 21 -2.43 16.01 -7.68
N TRP A 22 -2.62 14.82 -7.10
CA TRP A 22 -1.56 13.84 -6.90
C TRP A 22 -1.95 12.47 -7.44
N GLN A 23 -0.97 11.77 -7.96
CA GLN A 23 -1.06 10.38 -8.34
C GLN A 23 -0.14 9.56 -7.45
N ALA A 24 -0.71 8.62 -6.68
CA ALA A 24 0.03 7.73 -5.80
C ALA A 24 -0.06 6.27 -6.28
N PRO A 25 1.05 5.50 -6.22
CA PRO A 25 1.07 4.10 -6.61
C PRO A 25 0.33 3.23 -5.59
N SER A 26 -0.19 2.10 -6.04
CA SER A 26 -0.41 0.97 -5.14
C SER A 26 0.91 0.36 -4.72
N ASN A 27 0.89 -0.52 -3.72
CA ASN A 27 2.08 -1.24 -3.29
C ASN A 27 1.75 -2.69 -2.97
N ILE A 28 2.71 -3.59 -3.21
CA ILE A 28 2.60 -5.01 -2.87
C ILE A 28 3.63 -5.40 -1.81
N ALA A 29 3.17 -5.89 -0.68
CA ALA A 29 4.04 -6.27 0.42
C ALA A 29 4.74 -7.60 0.16
N LEU A 30 6.05 -7.64 0.42
CA LEU A 30 6.93 -8.80 0.38
C LEU A 30 7.04 -9.44 1.77
N VAL A 31 7.13 -8.62 2.83
CA VAL A 31 6.85 -9.00 4.23
C VAL A 31 5.55 -8.35 4.63
N LYS A 32 4.56 -9.15 4.97
CA LYS A 32 3.17 -8.72 5.14
C LYS A 32 2.95 -7.93 6.44
N TYR A 33 2.27 -6.79 6.33
CA TYR A 33 1.66 -6.10 7.44
C TYR A 33 0.37 -6.82 7.83
N TRP A 34 0.35 -7.45 9.01
CA TRP A 34 -0.84 -8.13 9.52
C TRP A 34 -0.87 -8.07 11.04
N GLY A 35 -1.90 -7.47 11.58
CA GLY A 35 -1.99 -7.04 12.98
C GLY A 35 -1.64 -5.56 13.15
N LYS A 36 -2.40 -4.87 13.98
CA LYS A 36 -2.21 -3.44 14.27
C LYS A 36 -2.63 -3.10 15.69
N LYS A 37 -2.06 -2.02 16.20
CA LYS A 37 -2.48 -1.31 17.41
C LYS A 37 -3.08 0.04 17.00
N GLU A 38 -4.06 0.54 17.74
CA GLU A 38 -4.63 1.86 17.44
C GLU A 38 -3.68 3.00 17.87
N PRO A 39 -3.65 4.13 17.13
CA PRO A 39 -4.27 4.34 15.81
C PRO A 39 -3.35 3.92 14.64
N GLN A 40 -3.62 2.78 14.03
CA GLN A 40 -2.91 2.27 12.84
C GLN A 40 -1.40 2.04 13.01
N ILE A 41 -0.95 1.69 14.22
CA ILE A 41 0.44 1.31 14.50
C ILE A 41 0.63 -0.17 14.08
N PRO A 42 1.68 -0.54 13.32
CA PRO A 42 1.86 -1.91 12.90
C PRO A 42 2.29 -2.81 14.06
N ALA A 43 1.79 -4.04 14.09
CA ALA A 43 2.23 -5.03 15.08
C ALA A 43 3.57 -5.67 14.68
N ASN A 44 3.91 -5.65 13.40
CA ASN A 44 5.18 -6.13 12.86
C ASN A 44 5.68 -5.21 11.72
N PRO A 45 7.01 -5.16 11.48
CA PRO A 45 7.54 -4.44 10.32
C PRO A 45 7.14 -5.11 9.02
N SER A 46 7.11 -4.31 7.96
CA SER A 46 6.75 -4.76 6.61
C SER A 46 7.59 -4.04 5.56
N ILE A 47 7.73 -4.65 4.39
CA ILE A 47 8.41 -4.06 3.24
C ILE A 47 7.60 -4.33 1.98
N SER A 48 7.51 -3.37 1.07
CA SER A 48 6.77 -3.50 -0.19
C SER A 48 7.45 -2.84 -1.36
N PHE A 49 7.21 -3.39 -2.55
CA PHE A 49 7.41 -2.66 -3.80
C PHE A 49 6.23 -1.71 -4.04
N THR A 50 6.50 -0.52 -4.58
CA THR A 50 5.49 0.32 -5.22
C THR A 50 5.28 -0.13 -6.66
N LEU A 51 4.05 0.03 -7.18
CA LEU A 51 3.68 -0.37 -8.54
C LEU A 51 3.77 0.82 -9.50
N ASP A 52 4.11 0.55 -10.75
CA ASP A 52 4.29 1.59 -11.77
C ASP A 52 2.96 2.02 -12.40
N SER A 53 2.14 1.06 -12.81
CA SER A 53 0.91 1.31 -13.56
C SER A 53 -0.35 1.36 -12.69
N CYS A 54 -0.39 0.59 -11.61
CA CYS A 54 -1.51 0.56 -10.68
C CYS A 54 -1.46 1.76 -9.71
N ARG A 55 -2.14 2.84 -10.09
CA ARG A 55 -2.12 4.14 -9.38
C ARG A 55 -3.51 4.68 -9.11
N THR A 56 -3.62 5.51 -8.09
CA THR A 56 -4.82 6.33 -7.82
C THR A 56 -4.47 7.78 -8.04
N THR A 57 -5.28 8.48 -8.83
CA THR A 57 -5.20 9.93 -9.03
C THR A 57 -6.27 10.59 -8.16
N THR A 58 -5.87 11.54 -7.34
CA THR A 58 -6.79 12.32 -6.50
C THR A 58 -6.56 13.80 -6.70
N THR A 59 -7.64 14.52 -7.01
CA THR A 59 -7.69 15.98 -7.02
C THR A 59 -8.45 16.43 -5.77
N LEU A 60 -7.84 17.31 -5.01
CA LEU A 60 -8.46 18.01 -3.88
C LEU A 60 -8.71 19.46 -4.27
N GLU A 61 -9.97 19.81 -4.48
CA GLU A 61 -10.40 21.20 -4.63
C GLU A 61 -10.75 21.77 -3.25
N PHE A 62 -10.47 23.05 -3.02
CA PHE A 62 -10.71 23.68 -1.72
C PHE A 62 -11.16 25.12 -1.90
N LYS A 63 -12.10 25.55 -1.05
CA LYS A 63 -12.62 26.92 -1.02
C LYS A 63 -12.76 27.37 0.42
N LYS A 64 -12.26 28.57 0.75
CA LYS A 64 -12.41 29.15 2.10
C LYS A 64 -13.88 29.22 2.48
N LYS A 65 -14.23 28.79 3.68
CA LYS A 65 -15.59 28.87 4.20
C LYS A 65 -15.96 30.31 4.51
N GLU A 66 -17.23 30.64 4.33
CA GLU A 66 -17.82 31.92 4.74
C GLU A 66 -18.34 31.87 6.17
N THR A 67 -18.44 30.67 6.76
CA THR A 67 -18.98 30.41 8.10
C THR A 67 -17.88 30.09 9.09
N SER A 68 -18.09 30.37 10.36
CA SER A 68 -17.20 30.05 11.48
C SER A 68 -17.29 28.57 11.94
N ASP A 69 -18.00 27.72 11.19
CA ASP A 69 -18.09 26.29 11.52
C ASP A 69 -16.72 25.62 11.40
N LYS A 70 -16.28 24.99 12.49
CA LYS A 70 -14.97 24.32 12.59
C LYS A 70 -15.00 22.82 12.23
N ASN A 71 -16.11 22.30 11.71
CA ASN A 71 -16.13 20.91 11.21
C ASN A 71 -15.48 20.83 9.83
N ILE A 72 -14.70 19.79 9.57
CA ILE A 72 -14.17 19.52 8.22
C ILE A 72 -15.34 19.11 7.32
N SER A 73 -15.59 19.89 6.27
CA SER A 73 -16.69 19.71 5.32
C SER A 73 -16.15 19.27 3.98
N PHE A 74 -16.65 18.16 3.42
CA PHE A 74 -16.19 17.65 2.13
C PHE A 74 -17.29 16.97 1.32
N GLU A 75 -17.09 16.95 0.02
CA GLU A 75 -17.80 16.10 -0.95
C GLU A 75 -16.82 15.11 -1.57
N LEU A 76 -17.29 13.91 -1.91
CA LEU A 76 -16.45 12.85 -2.46
C LEU A 76 -17.02 12.28 -3.75
N TYR A 77 -16.19 12.26 -4.78
CA TYR A 77 -16.48 11.68 -6.09
C TYR A 77 -15.45 10.60 -6.42
N PHE A 78 -15.93 9.44 -6.83
CA PHE A 78 -15.10 8.35 -7.33
C PHE A 78 -15.50 8.03 -8.78
N GLU A 79 -14.53 8.10 -9.70
CA GLU A 79 -14.79 7.91 -11.15
C GLU A 79 -15.95 8.78 -11.66
N GLY A 80 -15.94 10.05 -11.26
CA GLY A 80 -16.95 11.05 -11.64
C GLY A 80 -18.32 10.93 -10.95
N LYS A 81 -18.53 9.93 -10.11
CA LYS A 81 -19.81 9.69 -9.40
C LYS A 81 -19.67 9.97 -7.92
N LYS A 82 -20.67 10.61 -7.32
CA LYS A 82 -20.73 10.83 -5.88
C LYS A 82 -20.79 9.48 -5.14
N LYS A 83 -19.90 9.27 -4.14
CA LYS A 83 -19.73 7.99 -3.44
C LYS A 83 -19.93 8.16 -1.93
N GLU A 84 -21.16 8.17 -1.49
CA GLU A 84 -21.54 8.28 -0.07
C GLU A 84 -21.03 7.09 0.77
N GLU A 85 -20.92 5.90 0.18
CA GLU A 85 -20.42 4.69 0.86
C GLU A 85 -18.94 4.77 1.29
N PHE A 86 -18.13 5.64 0.67
CA PHE A 86 -16.73 5.87 1.09
C PHE A 86 -16.58 6.96 2.13
N LYS A 87 -17.64 7.76 2.34
CA LYS A 87 -17.64 8.92 3.23
C LYS A 87 -17.23 8.59 4.67
N PRO A 88 -17.74 7.52 5.33
CA PRO A 88 -17.35 7.20 6.70
C PRO A 88 -15.86 6.97 6.88
N LYS A 89 -15.19 6.39 5.87
CA LYS A 89 -13.74 6.18 5.90
C LYS A 89 -12.98 7.49 5.81
N ILE A 90 -13.41 8.41 4.97
CA ILE A 90 -12.79 9.73 4.81
C ILE A 90 -13.06 10.61 6.05
N GLU A 91 -14.25 10.54 6.64
CA GLU A 91 -14.56 11.20 7.91
C GLU A 91 -13.63 10.73 9.04
N SER A 92 -13.45 9.41 9.15
CA SER A 92 -12.50 8.83 10.11
C SER A 92 -11.07 9.29 9.89
N PHE A 93 -10.64 9.39 8.62
CA PHE A 93 -9.33 9.93 8.26
C PHE A 93 -9.19 11.38 8.70
N PHE A 94 -10.11 12.26 8.32
CA PHE A 94 -10.05 13.68 8.70
C PHE A 94 -10.08 13.88 10.21
N LYS A 95 -10.89 13.12 10.92
CA LYS A 95 -10.90 13.16 12.40
C LYS A 95 -9.55 12.80 13.02
N ARG A 96 -8.84 11.82 12.44
CA ARG A 96 -7.52 11.40 12.93
C ARG A 96 -6.41 12.40 12.62
N ILE A 97 -6.55 13.18 11.55
CA ILE A 97 -5.53 14.14 11.12
C ILE A 97 -5.79 15.58 11.57
N GLU A 98 -6.93 15.86 12.20
CA GLU A 98 -7.37 17.21 12.57
C GLU A 98 -6.30 17.97 13.38
N ALA A 99 -5.68 17.33 14.38
CA ALA A 99 -4.63 17.94 15.19
C ALA A 99 -3.36 18.27 14.40
N TYR A 100 -3.11 17.54 13.30
CA TYR A 100 -1.91 17.70 12.46
C TYR A 100 -2.13 18.64 11.28
N CYS A 101 -3.40 18.88 10.90
CA CYS A 101 -3.79 19.72 9.78
C CYS A 101 -5.01 20.59 10.15
N PRO A 102 -4.92 21.42 11.22
CA PRO A 102 -6.05 22.18 11.73
C PRO A 102 -6.65 23.18 10.73
N PHE A 103 -5.86 23.64 9.75
CA PHE A 103 -6.30 24.53 8.67
C PHE A 103 -7.46 23.99 7.85
N LEU A 104 -7.60 22.64 7.76
CA LEU A 104 -8.67 22.01 6.98
C LEU A 104 -10.08 22.43 7.45
N THR A 105 -10.23 22.81 8.70
CA THR A 105 -11.50 23.28 9.24
C THR A 105 -11.99 24.59 8.62
N ASP A 106 -11.10 25.39 8.04
CA ASP A 106 -11.42 26.68 7.46
C ASP A 106 -11.84 26.58 5.97
N TYR A 107 -11.82 25.36 5.39
CA TYR A 107 -12.12 25.15 3.97
C TYR A 107 -13.24 24.15 3.75
N LYS A 108 -14.02 24.35 2.68
CA LYS A 108 -14.89 23.35 2.07
C LYS A 108 -14.06 22.60 1.03
N LEU A 109 -14.07 21.27 1.11
CA LEU A 109 -13.27 20.39 0.29
C LEU A 109 -14.12 19.62 -0.72
N VAL A 110 -13.58 19.40 -1.94
CA VAL A 110 -14.15 18.47 -2.91
C VAL A 110 -13.05 17.51 -3.33
N ILE A 111 -13.25 16.21 -3.06
CA ILE A 111 -12.32 15.14 -3.34
C ILE A 111 -12.80 14.42 -4.60
N LYS A 112 -12.00 14.43 -5.66
CA LYS A 112 -12.24 13.68 -6.88
C LYS A 112 -11.13 12.66 -7.03
N THR A 113 -11.49 11.36 -7.08
CA THR A 113 -10.49 10.30 -7.11
C THR A 113 -10.87 9.22 -8.12
N GLU A 114 -9.86 8.62 -8.75
CA GLU A 114 -10.01 7.55 -9.73
C GLU A 114 -8.82 6.59 -9.68
N ASN A 115 -9.05 5.34 -10.06
CA ASN A 115 -8.00 4.32 -10.13
C ASN A 115 -7.68 3.99 -11.59
N SER A 116 -6.41 3.68 -11.88
CA SER A 116 -6.00 3.07 -13.16
C SER A 116 -6.27 1.56 -13.21
N PHE A 117 -6.81 0.96 -12.17
CA PHE A 117 -7.07 -0.48 -12.00
C PHE A 117 -8.43 -0.71 -11.33
N PRO A 118 -9.05 -1.89 -11.49
CA PRO A 118 -10.38 -2.16 -10.94
C PRO A 118 -10.44 -2.01 -9.43
N HIS A 119 -11.42 -1.27 -8.93
CA HIS A 119 -11.65 -1.14 -7.49
C HIS A 119 -12.00 -2.50 -6.87
N SER A 120 -11.62 -2.74 -5.64
CA SER A 120 -11.85 -4.00 -4.88
C SER A 120 -11.13 -5.25 -5.42
N SER A 121 -10.25 -5.11 -6.40
CA SER A 121 -9.48 -6.22 -7.00
C SER A 121 -8.34 -6.78 -6.13
N GLY A 122 -8.23 -6.38 -4.85
CA GLY A 122 -7.12 -6.82 -3.98
C GLY A 122 -5.80 -6.07 -4.20
N ILE A 123 -5.77 -5.08 -5.09
CA ILE A 123 -4.57 -4.29 -5.44
C ILE A 123 -4.43 -3.05 -4.53
N ALA A 124 -4.70 -3.18 -3.26
CA ALA A 124 -4.51 -2.17 -2.23
C ALA A 124 -4.99 -0.73 -2.59
N SER A 125 -6.12 -0.58 -3.31
CA SER A 125 -6.68 0.74 -3.71
C SER A 125 -6.87 1.72 -2.53
N SER A 126 -7.10 1.19 -1.33
CA SER A 126 -7.13 2.01 -0.12
C SER A 126 -5.78 2.64 0.22
N ALA A 127 -4.67 1.96 -0.11
CA ALA A 127 -3.34 2.49 0.15
C ALA A 127 -3.04 3.65 -0.80
N SER A 128 -3.16 3.44 -2.10
CA SER A 128 -2.91 4.49 -3.11
C SER A 128 -3.85 5.68 -2.95
N GLY A 129 -5.15 5.45 -2.68
CA GLY A 129 -6.12 6.51 -2.49
C GLY A 129 -5.85 7.40 -1.26
N MET A 130 -5.54 6.79 -0.10
CA MET A 130 -5.19 7.56 1.10
C MET A 130 -3.85 8.28 0.97
N SER A 131 -2.89 7.70 0.23
CA SER A 131 -1.61 8.36 -0.05
C SER A 131 -1.79 9.58 -0.94
N ALA A 132 -2.55 9.46 -2.02
CA ALA A 132 -2.83 10.58 -2.90
C ALA A 132 -3.56 11.71 -2.17
N LEU A 133 -4.56 11.38 -1.33
CA LEU A 133 -5.29 12.37 -0.52
C LEU A 133 -4.37 13.04 0.53
N ALA A 134 -3.53 12.26 1.22
CA ALA A 134 -2.58 12.81 2.19
C ALA A 134 -1.58 13.77 1.53
N LEU A 135 -1.09 13.46 0.34
CA LEU A 135 -0.20 14.31 -0.44
C LEU A 135 -0.90 15.60 -0.91
N CYS A 136 -2.17 15.52 -1.29
CA CYS A 136 -2.98 16.71 -1.57
C CYS A 136 -3.05 17.62 -0.32
N VAL A 137 -3.38 17.06 0.85
CA VAL A 137 -3.43 17.80 2.12
C VAL A 137 -2.07 18.43 2.45
N MET A 138 -0.98 17.68 2.28
CA MET A 138 0.37 18.18 2.52
C MET A 138 0.79 19.28 1.54
N SER A 139 0.29 19.25 0.30
CA SER A 139 0.55 20.33 -0.66
C SER A 139 -0.11 21.65 -0.21
N LEU A 140 -1.31 21.59 0.38
CA LEU A 140 -1.93 22.77 0.97
C LEU A 140 -1.09 23.27 2.16
N GLU A 141 -0.59 22.38 3.01
CA GLU A 141 0.28 22.76 4.12
C GLU A 141 1.61 23.36 3.65
N LYS A 142 2.19 22.83 2.57
CA LYS A 142 3.41 23.39 1.95
C LYS A 142 3.18 24.79 1.39
N GLU A 143 2.00 25.06 0.85
CA GLU A 143 1.62 26.41 0.39
C GLU A 143 1.47 27.38 1.57
N LEU A 144 0.85 26.93 2.66
CA LEU A 144 0.71 27.69 3.92
C LEU A 144 2.06 27.91 4.62
N ASN A 145 3.02 27.00 4.47
CA ASN A 145 4.36 27.07 5.04
C ASN A 145 5.44 26.67 4.00
N PRO A 146 5.87 27.58 3.11
CA PRO A 146 6.84 27.30 2.07
C PRO A 146 8.21 26.82 2.55
N GLU A 147 8.59 27.13 3.79
CA GLU A 147 9.85 26.69 4.41
C GLU A 147 9.86 25.20 4.80
N LEU A 148 8.73 24.52 4.72
CA LEU A 148 8.62 23.09 5.02
C LEU A 148 9.59 22.29 4.12
N SER A 149 10.54 21.56 4.72
CA SER A 149 11.49 20.76 3.95
C SER A 149 10.83 19.58 3.24
N GLU A 150 11.38 19.12 2.11
CA GLU A 150 10.88 17.94 1.39
C GLU A 150 10.92 16.67 2.25
N GLU A 151 11.94 16.54 3.08
CA GLU A 151 12.04 15.41 4.02
C GLU A 151 10.88 15.41 5.02
N HIS A 152 10.56 16.56 5.61
CA HIS A 152 9.43 16.69 6.54
C HIS A 152 8.10 16.49 5.81
N PHE A 153 7.96 17.05 4.59
CA PHE A 153 6.78 16.87 3.73
C PHE A 153 6.50 15.38 3.49
N ASN A 154 7.50 14.61 3.04
CA ASN A 154 7.34 13.19 2.73
C ASN A 154 7.05 12.37 3.99
N LYS A 155 7.75 12.61 5.10
CA LYS A 155 7.52 11.91 6.38
C LYS A 155 6.12 12.19 6.92
N LYS A 156 5.67 13.45 6.91
CA LYS A 156 4.33 13.81 7.36
C LYS A 156 3.26 13.30 6.41
N ALA A 157 3.45 13.36 5.09
CA ALA A 157 2.53 12.76 4.12
C ALA A 157 2.35 11.25 4.39
N SER A 158 3.46 10.54 4.61
CA SER A 158 3.45 9.12 4.94
C SER A 158 2.75 8.84 6.28
N PHE A 159 3.00 9.66 7.29
CA PHE A 159 2.31 9.60 8.58
C PHE A 159 0.80 9.81 8.45
N LEU A 160 0.36 10.84 7.74
CA LEU A 160 -1.06 11.10 7.50
C LEU A 160 -1.72 9.97 6.70
N ALA A 161 -1.07 9.50 5.64
CA ALA A 161 -1.56 8.39 4.84
C ALA A 161 -1.80 7.13 5.68
N ARG A 162 -0.88 6.81 6.62
CA ARG A 162 -1.01 5.71 7.59
C ARG A 162 -2.28 5.84 8.43
N LEU A 163 -2.60 7.03 8.89
CA LEU A 163 -3.80 7.28 9.68
C LEU A 163 -5.10 7.02 8.90
N GLY A 164 -5.08 7.12 7.58
CA GLY A 164 -6.19 6.76 6.70
C GLY A 164 -6.26 5.25 6.36
N SER A 165 -5.10 4.66 6.11
CA SER A 165 -4.94 3.22 5.84
C SER A 165 -3.49 2.83 6.14
N GLY A 166 -3.26 1.89 7.05
CA GLY A 166 -1.91 1.57 7.51
C GLY A 166 -0.89 1.42 6.38
N SER A 167 -1.17 0.56 5.41
CA SER A 167 -0.27 0.30 4.27
C SER A 167 -0.06 1.52 3.34
N ALA A 168 -0.87 2.58 3.46
CA ALA A 168 -0.76 3.75 2.61
C ALA A 168 0.58 4.50 2.83
N CYS A 169 1.15 4.44 4.02
CA CYS A 169 2.46 5.04 4.28
C CYS A 169 3.57 4.54 3.36
N ARG A 170 3.39 3.39 2.70
CA ARG A 170 4.35 2.81 1.76
C ARG A 170 4.13 3.21 0.30
N SER A 171 3.17 4.10 0.03
CA SER A 171 2.84 4.59 -1.32
C SER A 171 3.18 6.06 -1.56
N ILE A 172 3.95 6.69 -0.66
CA ILE A 172 4.40 8.09 -0.80
C ILE A 172 5.68 8.13 -1.62
N GLU A 173 6.72 7.51 -1.12
CA GLU A 173 7.98 7.36 -1.83
C GLU A 173 7.98 6.01 -2.59
N GLY A 174 8.95 5.78 -3.44
CA GLY A 174 9.21 4.52 -4.16
C GLY A 174 10.69 4.19 -4.01
N GLU A 175 11.19 3.12 -4.41
CA GLU A 175 10.63 1.93 -5.09
C GLU A 175 10.32 0.82 -4.07
N LEU A 176 11.16 0.70 -3.04
CA LEU A 176 11.09 -0.29 -1.96
C LEU A 176 10.98 0.45 -0.63
N ILE A 177 9.87 0.24 0.07
CA ILE A 177 9.51 0.99 1.26
C ILE A 177 9.36 0.07 2.47
N VAL A 178 10.03 0.42 3.56
CA VAL A 178 9.91 -0.23 4.88
C VAL A 178 8.99 0.58 5.77
N TRP A 179 8.13 -0.11 6.51
CA TRP A 179 7.30 0.48 7.55
C TRP A 179 7.24 -0.46 8.77
N GLY A 180 7.37 0.12 9.95
CA GLY A 180 7.49 -0.57 11.23
C GLY A 180 8.93 -0.57 11.73
N LYS A 181 9.13 -0.37 13.03
CA LYS A 181 10.46 -0.38 13.65
C LYS A 181 11.13 -1.74 13.50
N HIS A 182 12.40 -1.71 13.08
CA HIS A 182 13.22 -2.89 12.94
C HIS A 182 14.66 -2.62 13.37
N LYS A 183 15.24 -3.50 14.20
CA LYS A 183 16.58 -3.31 14.80
C LYS A 183 17.71 -3.13 13.79
N SER A 184 17.57 -3.76 12.60
CA SER A 184 18.60 -3.78 11.56
C SER A 184 18.30 -2.84 10.38
N ILE A 185 17.26 -2.02 10.46
CA ILE A 185 16.92 -1.02 9.44
C ILE A 185 17.00 0.36 10.04
N GLU A 186 17.99 1.13 9.61
CA GLU A 186 18.21 2.49 10.09
C GLU A 186 17.00 3.38 9.82
N ASN A 187 16.67 4.24 10.77
CA ASN A 187 15.55 5.18 10.68
C ASN A 187 14.17 4.56 10.45
N SER A 188 14.04 3.22 10.57
CA SER A 188 12.73 2.58 10.50
C SER A 188 11.78 3.10 11.58
N SER A 189 10.51 3.26 11.23
CA SER A 189 9.52 3.90 12.09
C SER A 189 8.17 3.21 12.03
N ASP A 190 7.47 3.16 13.17
CA ASP A 190 6.06 2.74 13.22
C ASP A 190 5.12 3.84 12.73
N LEU A 191 5.59 5.10 12.70
CA LEU A 191 4.77 6.25 12.37
C LEU A 191 4.66 6.53 10.88
N PHE A 192 5.68 6.22 10.09
CA PHE A 192 5.74 6.48 8.65
C PHE A 192 6.63 5.46 7.94
N GLY A 193 6.42 5.27 6.65
CA GLY A 193 7.29 4.47 5.78
C GLY A 193 8.55 5.24 5.41
N ILE A 194 9.63 4.51 5.15
CA ILE A 194 10.90 5.05 4.66
C ILE A 194 11.36 4.28 3.43
N LYS A 195 12.08 4.93 2.53
CA LYS A 195 12.83 4.21 1.49
C LYS A 195 13.78 3.21 2.14
N TYR A 196 13.88 2.03 1.56
CA TYR A 196 14.87 1.05 1.97
C TYR A 196 16.28 1.65 1.87
N PRO A 197 17.03 1.79 2.98
CA PRO A 197 18.20 2.67 3.01
C PRO A 197 19.49 2.01 2.51
N TYR A 198 19.43 0.75 2.01
CA TYR A 198 20.61 0.00 1.61
C TYR A 198 20.62 -0.27 0.11
N LYS A 199 21.81 -0.66 -0.40
CA LYS A 199 21.98 -1.05 -1.80
C LYS A 199 21.13 -2.28 -2.14
N ILE A 200 20.53 -2.25 -3.31
CA ILE A 200 19.73 -3.34 -3.88
C ILE A 200 20.45 -3.84 -5.13
N HIS A 201 20.57 -5.15 -5.26
CA HIS A 201 21.17 -5.80 -6.44
C HIS A 201 20.31 -5.54 -7.68
N ASP A 202 20.95 -5.34 -8.83
CA ASP A 202 20.32 -4.96 -10.09
C ASP A 202 19.23 -5.92 -10.57
N VAL A 203 19.27 -7.19 -10.14
CA VAL A 203 18.24 -8.18 -10.49
C VAL A 203 16.85 -7.83 -9.97
N PHE A 204 16.76 -6.99 -8.92
CA PHE A 204 15.49 -6.51 -8.37
C PHE A 204 15.04 -5.18 -8.99
N GLN A 205 15.86 -4.55 -9.83
CA GLN A 205 15.45 -3.37 -10.58
C GLN A 205 14.44 -3.76 -11.66
N ASN A 206 13.40 -2.96 -11.83
CA ASN A 206 12.31 -3.23 -12.78
C ASN A 206 11.65 -4.63 -12.63
N TYR A 207 11.68 -5.19 -11.41
CA TYR A 207 11.05 -6.49 -11.13
C TYR A 207 9.59 -6.45 -11.57
N ARG A 208 9.15 -7.48 -12.29
CA ARG A 208 7.80 -7.56 -12.86
C ARG A 208 6.80 -8.07 -11.85
N ASP A 209 5.58 -7.56 -11.94
CA ASP A 209 4.41 -8.03 -11.20
C ASP A 209 3.25 -8.20 -12.18
N THR A 210 2.86 -9.44 -12.47
CA THR A 210 1.65 -9.71 -13.23
C THR A 210 0.54 -10.14 -12.29
N ILE A 211 -0.50 -9.32 -12.18
CA ILE A 211 -1.59 -9.49 -11.25
C ILE A 211 -2.72 -10.27 -11.92
N LEU A 212 -2.94 -11.50 -11.48
CA LEU A 212 -3.97 -12.41 -11.99
C LEU A 212 -5.28 -12.18 -11.22
N LEU A 213 -6.33 -11.73 -11.91
CA LEU A 213 -7.59 -11.36 -11.29
C LEU A 213 -8.52 -12.58 -11.22
N VAL A 214 -8.28 -13.43 -10.22
CA VAL A 214 -9.08 -14.66 -9.98
C VAL A 214 -10.51 -14.34 -9.56
N ASP A 215 -10.69 -13.31 -8.73
CA ASP A 215 -12.00 -12.88 -8.26
C ASP A 215 -12.03 -11.35 -8.12
N LYS A 216 -12.98 -10.72 -8.80
CA LYS A 216 -13.27 -9.27 -8.75
C LYS A 216 -14.43 -8.93 -7.83
N GLY A 217 -14.96 -9.91 -7.11
CA GLY A 217 -16.12 -9.75 -6.23
C GLY A 217 -15.87 -8.80 -5.06
N THR A 218 -16.95 -8.45 -4.38
CA THR A 218 -16.87 -7.67 -3.13
C THR A 218 -16.10 -8.44 -2.06
N LYS A 219 -15.17 -7.78 -1.39
CA LYS A 219 -14.43 -8.39 -0.26
C LYS A 219 -15.41 -8.88 0.79
N GLN A 220 -15.39 -10.17 1.07
CA GLN A 220 -16.23 -10.80 2.11
C GLN A 220 -15.81 -10.34 3.51
N VAL A 221 -14.54 -10.02 3.70
CA VAL A 221 -13.97 -9.56 4.97
C VAL A 221 -13.16 -8.30 4.72
N SER A 222 -13.42 -7.24 5.49
CA SER A 222 -12.59 -6.03 5.40
C SER A 222 -11.19 -6.29 5.96
N SER A 223 -10.17 -5.64 5.37
CA SER A 223 -8.80 -5.73 5.91
C SER A 223 -8.73 -5.27 7.37
N SER A 224 -9.55 -4.31 7.78
CA SER A 224 -9.61 -3.83 9.17
C SER A 224 -10.06 -4.93 10.12
N LEU A 225 -11.07 -5.72 9.75
CA LEU A 225 -11.50 -6.86 10.57
C LEU A 225 -10.39 -7.90 10.68
N GLY A 226 -9.75 -8.25 9.55
CA GLY A 226 -8.65 -9.21 9.55
C GLY A 226 -7.48 -8.80 10.46
N HIS A 227 -7.10 -7.51 10.44
CA HIS A 227 -6.07 -7.00 11.38
C HIS A 227 -6.48 -7.12 12.84
N ASN A 228 -7.74 -6.85 13.16
CA ASN A 228 -8.22 -6.93 14.55
C ASN A 228 -8.26 -8.37 15.08
N LEU A 229 -8.46 -9.36 14.20
CA LEU A 229 -8.42 -10.78 14.58
C LEU A 229 -7.03 -11.28 15.01
N MET A 230 -5.99 -10.47 14.84
CA MET A 230 -4.64 -10.79 15.33
C MET A 230 -4.43 -10.43 16.80
N GLU A 231 -5.32 -9.68 17.44
CA GLU A 231 -5.14 -9.20 18.81
C GLU A 231 -5.06 -10.38 19.82
N ASP A 232 -5.93 -11.39 19.65
CA ASP A 232 -5.97 -12.59 20.50
C ASP A 232 -5.63 -13.87 19.71
N HIS A 233 -4.96 -13.75 18.58
CA HIS A 233 -4.66 -14.88 17.74
C HIS A 233 -3.54 -15.75 18.35
N VAL A 234 -3.77 -17.05 18.49
CA VAL A 234 -2.85 -18.00 19.15
C VAL A 234 -1.44 -18.06 18.54
N PHE A 235 -1.29 -17.68 17.26
CA PHE A 235 -0.01 -17.64 16.56
C PHE A 235 0.51 -16.22 16.31
N ALA A 236 -0.10 -15.18 16.89
CA ALA A 236 0.25 -13.79 16.61
C ALA A 236 1.72 -13.49 16.88
N GLU A 237 2.22 -13.83 18.07
CA GLU A 237 3.61 -13.58 18.48
C GLU A 237 4.61 -14.22 17.49
N ALA A 238 4.43 -15.53 17.19
CA ALA A 238 5.30 -16.23 16.25
C ALA A 238 5.26 -15.61 14.84
N ARG A 239 4.07 -15.14 14.40
CA ARG A 239 3.92 -14.44 13.14
C ARG A 239 4.68 -13.09 13.12
N PHE A 240 4.60 -12.34 14.21
CA PHE A 240 5.31 -11.06 14.30
C PHE A 240 6.82 -11.26 14.32
N GLU A 241 7.33 -12.24 15.05
CA GLU A 241 8.74 -12.61 15.03
C GLU A 241 9.21 -13.07 13.62
N GLN A 242 8.41 -13.89 12.94
CA GLN A 242 8.69 -14.33 11.57
C GLN A 242 8.91 -13.13 10.65
N ALA A 243 8.08 -12.09 10.74
CA ALA A 243 8.23 -10.89 9.93
C ALA A 243 9.57 -10.18 10.18
N HIS A 244 10.01 -10.10 11.43
CA HIS A 244 11.34 -9.56 11.77
C HIS A 244 12.47 -10.40 11.15
N TRP A 245 12.42 -11.72 11.30
CA TRP A 245 13.43 -12.61 10.72
C TRP A 245 13.46 -12.55 9.20
N ASN A 246 12.31 -12.50 8.56
CA ASN A 246 12.20 -12.42 7.11
C ASN A 246 12.75 -11.09 6.58
N LEU A 247 12.52 -9.98 7.28
CA LEU A 247 13.09 -8.70 6.90
C LEU A 247 14.61 -8.67 7.08
N ASP A 248 15.16 -9.30 8.14
CA ASP A 248 16.61 -9.47 8.30
C ASP A 248 17.23 -10.27 7.16
N LYS A 249 16.60 -11.38 6.74
CA LYS A 249 17.06 -12.20 5.62
C LYS A 249 17.00 -11.44 4.29
N LEU A 250 15.90 -10.69 4.05
CA LEU A 250 15.74 -9.89 2.83
C LEU A 250 16.85 -8.85 2.65
N ARG A 251 17.44 -8.33 3.73
CA ARG A 251 18.59 -7.41 3.63
C ARG A 251 19.77 -8.04 2.86
N ASN A 252 20.12 -9.27 3.20
CA ASN A 252 21.20 -9.97 2.51
C ASN A 252 20.79 -10.39 1.10
N ILE A 253 19.55 -10.84 0.92
CA ILE A 253 18.98 -11.22 -0.37
C ILE A 253 19.00 -10.04 -1.36
N PHE A 254 18.55 -8.87 -0.93
CA PHE A 254 18.60 -7.67 -1.76
C PHE A 254 20.03 -7.23 -2.10
N LEU A 255 20.98 -7.42 -1.21
CA LEU A 255 22.38 -7.08 -1.46
C LEU A 255 23.04 -8.04 -2.47
N THR A 256 22.77 -9.34 -2.35
CA THR A 256 23.45 -10.40 -3.11
C THR A 256 22.73 -10.80 -4.40
N GLY A 257 21.45 -10.49 -4.56
CA GLY A 257 20.64 -10.95 -5.69
C GLY A 257 20.17 -12.39 -5.57
N ASP A 258 20.08 -12.95 -4.35
CA ASP A 258 19.62 -14.32 -4.11
C ASP A 258 18.11 -14.46 -4.41
N LEU A 259 17.79 -14.81 -5.65
CA LEU A 259 16.41 -15.00 -6.11
C LEU A 259 15.72 -16.22 -5.49
N LYS A 260 16.50 -17.25 -5.09
CA LYS A 260 15.93 -18.42 -4.41
C LYS A 260 15.45 -18.04 -3.02
N GLY A 261 16.31 -17.41 -2.22
CA GLY A 261 15.94 -16.91 -0.90
C GLY A 261 14.79 -15.88 -0.95
N PHE A 262 14.77 -15.03 -1.98
CA PHE A 262 13.67 -14.09 -2.21
C PHE A 262 12.35 -14.83 -2.40
N THR A 263 12.31 -15.83 -3.27
CA THR A 263 11.15 -16.66 -3.55
C THR A 263 10.63 -17.34 -2.27
N GLU A 264 11.51 -17.98 -1.51
CA GLU A 264 11.16 -18.68 -0.28
C GLU A 264 10.48 -17.75 0.75
N ILE A 265 11.01 -16.55 0.93
CA ILE A 265 10.44 -15.59 1.88
C ILE A 265 9.11 -15.06 1.39
N VAL A 266 9.02 -14.60 0.14
CA VAL A 266 7.83 -13.92 -0.37
C VAL A 266 6.63 -14.86 -0.43
N GLU A 267 6.83 -16.11 -0.85
CA GLU A 267 5.77 -17.12 -0.86
C GLU A 267 5.38 -17.55 0.55
N SER A 268 6.34 -17.76 1.45
CA SER A 268 6.06 -18.06 2.86
C SER A 268 5.25 -16.96 3.53
N GLU A 269 5.58 -15.70 3.30
CA GLU A 269 4.84 -14.53 3.83
C GLU A 269 3.39 -14.49 3.32
N ALA A 270 3.17 -14.75 2.04
CA ALA A 270 1.84 -14.81 1.44
C ALA A 270 1.01 -15.97 2.05
N LEU A 271 1.60 -17.16 2.14
CA LEU A 271 0.92 -18.33 2.70
C LEU A 271 0.66 -18.19 4.20
N THR A 272 1.61 -17.63 4.96
CA THR A 272 1.42 -17.35 6.39
C THR A 272 0.28 -16.36 6.63
N LEU A 273 0.16 -15.30 5.82
CA LEU A 273 -0.97 -14.36 5.91
C LEU A 273 -2.31 -15.11 5.80
N HIS A 274 -2.44 -16.01 4.83
CA HIS A 274 -3.66 -16.80 4.65
C HIS A 274 -3.84 -17.83 5.76
N ALA A 275 -2.76 -18.44 6.27
CA ALA A 275 -2.83 -19.35 7.42
C ALA A 275 -3.36 -18.64 8.67
N MET A 276 -2.95 -17.39 8.93
CA MET A 276 -3.51 -16.60 10.05
C MET A 276 -5.01 -16.36 9.88
N MET A 277 -5.48 -16.07 8.68
CA MET A 277 -6.91 -15.92 8.41
C MET A 277 -7.69 -17.23 8.60
N MET A 278 -7.13 -18.36 8.15
CA MET A 278 -7.76 -19.68 8.29
C MET A 278 -7.80 -20.20 9.73
N SER A 279 -6.92 -19.71 10.59
CA SER A 279 -6.83 -20.11 12.01
C SER A 279 -7.36 -19.05 12.99
N SER A 280 -7.90 -17.91 12.50
CA SER A 280 -8.52 -16.87 13.32
C SER A 280 -9.89 -17.31 13.89
N ASN A 281 -10.43 -16.55 14.83
CA ASN A 281 -11.77 -16.75 15.35
C ASN A 281 -12.60 -15.45 15.25
N PRO A 282 -13.60 -15.35 14.36
CA PRO A 282 -14.01 -16.35 13.37
C PRO A 282 -12.93 -16.59 12.31
N TYR A 283 -12.84 -17.81 11.79
CA TYR A 283 -11.96 -18.15 10.68
C TYR A 283 -12.59 -17.78 9.34
N PHE A 284 -11.74 -17.54 8.32
CA PHE A 284 -12.20 -17.28 6.96
C PHE A 284 -11.13 -17.66 5.92
N ILE A 285 -11.58 -17.99 4.71
CA ILE A 285 -10.74 -18.38 3.58
C ILE A 285 -10.99 -17.42 2.43
N LEU A 286 -9.95 -16.72 2.00
CA LEU A 286 -10.02 -15.79 0.86
C LEU A 286 -9.48 -16.38 -0.44
N MET A 287 -8.62 -17.40 -0.37
CA MET A 287 -8.19 -18.13 -1.55
C MET A 287 -9.36 -18.88 -2.18
N LYS A 288 -9.42 -18.88 -3.50
CA LYS A 288 -10.39 -19.64 -4.29
C LYS A 288 -9.71 -20.89 -4.87
N PRO A 289 -10.45 -21.90 -5.37
CA PRO A 289 -9.83 -23.05 -6.03
C PRO A 289 -8.83 -22.64 -7.12
N ASN A 290 -9.19 -21.67 -7.97
CA ASN A 290 -8.30 -21.17 -9.02
C ASN A 290 -7.03 -20.48 -8.47
N THR A 291 -7.06 -19.88 -7.27
CA THR A 291 -5.86 -19.37 -6.60
C THR A 291 -4.86 -20.49 -6.34
N LEU A 292 -5.35 -21.64 -5.82
CA LEU A 292 -4.53 -22.81 -5.53
C LEU A 292 -3.98 -23.46 -6.79
N GLU A 293 -4.79 -23.55 -7.86
CA GLU A 293 -4.33 -24.06 -9.16
C GLU A 293 -3.19 -23.20 -9.74
N ILE A 294 -3.33 -21.87 -9.69
CA ILE A 294 -2.28 -20.95 -10.12
C ILE A 294 -0.99 -21.19 -9.32
N ILE A 295 -1.08 -21.29 -7.99
CA ILE A 295 0.07 -21.54 -7.12
C ILE A 295 0.78 -22.85 -7.50
N ASN A 296 0.02 -23.95 -7.63
CA ASN A 296 0.57 -25.26 -8.02
C ASN A 296 1.26 -25.20 -9.39
N LYS A 297 0.69 -24.50 -10.36
CA LYS A 297 1.30 -24.33 -11.69
C LYS A 297 2.57 -23.49 -11.64
N ILE A 298 2.63 -22.45 -10.81
CA ILE A 298 3.85 -21.64 -10.64
C ILE A 298 4.98 -22.52 -10.05
N TRP A 299 4.69 -23.33 -9.05
CA TRP A 299 5.66 -24.25 -8.46
C TRP A 299 6.17 -25.27 -9.48
N ALA A 300 5.27 -25.94 -10.20
CA ALA A 300 5.63 -26.90 -11.24
C ALA A 300 6.44 -26.27 -12.38
N PHE A 301 6.05 -25.08 -12.84
CA PHE A 301 6.79 -24.36 -13.88
C PHE A 301 8.20 -23.99 -13.40
N ARG A 302 8.34 -23.47 -12.18
CA ARG A 302 9.64 -23.13 -11.60
C ARG A 302 10.55 -24.35 -11.47
N GLU A 303 10.02 -25.48 -10.98
CA GLU A 303 10.77 -26.73 -10.85
C GLU A 303 11.25 -27.26 -12.20
N ASN A 304 10.40 -27.26 -13.22
CA ASN A 304 10.70 -27.80 -14.54
C ASN A 304 11.61 -26.89 -15.37
N SER A 305 11.47 -25.56 -15.25
CA SER A 305 12.20 -24.59 -16.08
C SER A 305 13.48 -24.05 -15.43
N GLY A 306 13.57 -24.11 -14.10
CA GLY A 306 14.61 -23.44 -13.32
C GLY A 306 14.51 -21.91 -13.31
N LEU A 307 13.42 -21.33 -13.86
CA LEU A 307 13.25 -19.88 -13.93
C LEU A 307 12.81 -19.30 -12.57
N PRO A 308 13.36 -18.15 -12.15
CA PRO A 308 13.04 -17.53 -10.87
C PRO A 308 11.71 -16.77 -10.96
N VAL A 309 10.62 -17.48 -10.84
CA VAL A 309 9.26 -16.94 -10.73
C VAL A 309 8.67 -17.31 -9.37
N CYS A 310 8.00 -16.36 -8.72
CA CYS A 310 7.30 -16.60 -7.46
C CYS A 310 5.95 -15.88 -7.45
N PHE A 311 5.18 -16.13 -6.41
CA PHE A 311 3.92 -15.43 -6.19
C PHE A 311 3.89 -14.73 -4.84
N THR A 312 3.04 -13.72 -4.74
CA THR A 312 2.56 -13.20 -3.46
C THR A 312 1.06 -12.97 -3.51
N LEU A 313 0.44 -12.93 -2.34
CA LEU A 313 -0.99 -12.72 -2.15
C LEU A 313 -1.20 -11.60 -1.13
N ASP A 314 -2.15 -10.73 -1.35
CA ASP A 314 -2.73 -9.92 -0.29
C ASP A 314 -3.99 -10.61 0.27
N ALA A 315 -4.73 -9.97 1.17
CA ALA A 315 -5.97 -10.51 1.72
C ALA A 315 -7.08 -10.58 0.66
N GLY A 316 -6.99 -11.61 -0.20
CA GLY A 316 -7.87 -11.82 -1.35
C GLY A 316 -7.53 -13.09 -2.12
N ALA A 317 -8.22 -13.31 -3.24
CA ALA A 317 -8.04 -14.47 -4.11
C ALA A 317 -7.02 -14.21 -5.24
N ASN A 318 -6.70 -12.96 -5.53
CA ASN A 318 -5.88 -12.56 -6.66
C ASN A 318 -4.40 -12.83 -6.41
N VAL A 319 -3.68 -13.24 -7.46
CA VAL A 319 -2.30 -13.67 -7.37
C VAL A 319 -1.38 -12.66 -8.07
N HIS A 320 -0.40 -12.16 -7.37
CA HIS A 320 0.70 -11.39 -7.91
C HIS A 320 1.83 -12.33 -8.30
N VAL A 321 2.13 -12.43 -9.57
CA VAL A 321 3.24 -13.24 -10.11
C VAL A 321 4.45 -12.33 -10.27
N LEU A 322 5.51 -12.61 -9.50
CA LEU A 322 6.70 -11.79 -9.43
C LEU A 322 7.88 -12.47 -10.13
N TYR A 323 8.61 -11.74 -10.96
CA TYR A 323 9.74 -12.27 -11.73
C TYR A 323 10.70 -11.17 -12.19
N PRO A 324 12.02 -11.49 -12.39
CA PRO A 324 12.98 -10.52 -12.87
C PRO A 324 12.69 -10.09 -14.31
N GLU A 325 12.99 -8.85 -14.65
CA GLU A 325 12.84 -8.30 -16.01
C GLU A 325 13.48 -9.16 -17.09
N LYS A 326 14.68 -9.70 -16.84
CA LYS A 326 15.41 -10.51 -17.82
C LYS A 326 14.70 -11.82 -18.21
N GLU A 327 13.80 -12.32 -17.38
CA GLU A 327 13.01 -13.53 -17.65
C GLU A 327 11.59 -13.23 -18.14
N ALA A 328 11.27 -11.94 -18.34
CA ALA A 328 9.90 -11.48 -18.61
C ALA A 328 9.26 -12.18 -19.82
N GLY A 329 9.99 -12.39 -20.90
CA GLY A 329 9.45 -13.04 -22.11
C GLY A 329 8.95 -14.46 -21.85
N LYS A 330 9.78 -15.31 -21.24
CA LYS A 330 9.43 -16.72 -20.96
C LYS A 330 8.36 -16.86 -19.88
N VAL A 331 8.48 -16.08 -18.81
CA VAL A 331 7.50 -16.15 -17.72
C VAL A 331 6.15 -15.60 -18.17
N PHE A 332 6.13 -14.55 -18.97
CA PHE A 332 4.87 -14.01 -19.48
C PHE A 332 4.17 -14.94 -20.48
N GLU A 333 4.94 -15.67 -21.29
CA GLU A 333 4.40 -16.75 -22.15
C GLU A 333 3.72 -17.85 -21.31
N PHE A 334 4.38 -18.32 -20.25
CA PHE A 334 3.79 -19.26 -19.30
C PHE A 334 2.49 -18.69 -18.66
N ILE A 335 2.53 -17.44 -18.20
CA ILE A 335 1.35 -16.79 -17.62
C ILE A 335 0.18 -16.81 -18.59
N LYS A 336 0.40 -16.40 -19.86
CA LYS A 336 -0.64 -16.34 -20.87
C LYS A 336 -1.22 -17.71 -21.23
N ASN A 337 -0.34 -18.71 -21.38
CA ASN A 337 -0.75 -20.01 -21.87
C ASN A 337 -1.35 -20.91 -20.78
N GLU A 338 -0.92 -20.74 -19.52
CA GLU A 338 -1.27 -21.69 -18.48
C GLU A 338 -2.00 -21.07 -17.26
N LEU A 339 -1.87 -19.77 -17.01
CA LEU A 339 -2.45 -19.15 -15.80
C LEU A 339 -3.69 -18.31 -16.08
N VAL A 340 -3.75 -17.61 -17.21
CA VAL A 340 -4.81 -16.64 -17.52
C VAL A 340 -6.19 -17.30 -17.55
N ALA A 341 -6.31 -18.56 -17.97
CA ALA A 341 -7.56 -19.32 -17.96
C ALA A 341 -8.19 -19.48 -16.56
N TYR A 342 -7.42 -19.30 -15.48
CA TYR A 342 -7.92 -19.34 -14.09
C TYR A 342 -8.38 -17.97 -13.58
N CYS A 343 -8.18 -16.91 -14.37
CA CYS A 343 -8.63 -15.56 -14.05
C CYS A 343 -10.11 -15.37 -14.43
N GLN A 344 -10.81 -14.52 -13.68
CA GLN A 344 -12.17 -14.12 -14.02
C GLN A 344 -12.17 -13.36 -15.35
N ASN A 345 -12.89 -13.89 -16.35
CA ASN A 345 -12.93 -13.35 -17.71
C ASN A 345 -11.53 -13.17 -18.33
N GLU A 346 -10.60 -14.06 -18.01
CA GLU A 346 -9.20 -14.03 -18.49
C GLU A 346 -8.48 -12.70 -18.23
N GLN A 347 -8.85 -11.98 -17.16
CA GLN A 347 -8.33 -10.65 -16.88
C GLN A 347 -7.10 -10.68 -15.96
N TYR A 348 -6.09 -9.95 -16.38
CA TYR A 348 -4.87 -9.73 -15.62
C TYR A 348 -4.32 -8.32 -15.89
N LEU A 349 -3.42 -7.86 -15.04
CA LEU A 349 -2.73 -6.58 -15.18
C LEU A 349 -1.23 -6.83 -15.20
N CYS A 350 -0.51 -6.23 -16.16
CA CYS A 350 0.94 -6.23 -16.19
C CYS A 350 1.45 -4.97 -15.51
N ASP A 351 2.25 -5.15 -14.49
CA ASP A 351 2.88 -4.08 -13.76
C ASP A 351 4.36 -4.40 -13.47
N ARG A 352 5.04 -3.53 -12.78
CA ARG A 352 6.44 -3.67 -12.33
C ARG A 352 6.67 -2.75 -11.14
N ILE A 353 7.86 -2.85 -10.55
CA ILE A 353 8.32 -1.87 -9.57
C ILE A 353 8.29 -0.48 -10.21
N GLY A 354 7.67 0.45 -9.50
CA GLY A 354 7.50 1.83 -9.93
C GLY A 354 8.02 2.84 -8.92
N ASN A 355 8.12 4.06 -9.38
CA ASN A 355 8.47 5.20 -8.55
C ASN A 355 7.34 5.53 -7.56
N GLY A 356 7.65 6.36 -6.56
CA GLY A 356 6.69 6.90 -5.62
C GLY A 356 5.58 7.75 -6.26
N ALA A 357 4.85 8.45 -5.43
CA ALA A 357 3.81 9.37 -5.85
C ALA A 357 4.40 10.56 -6.63
N LYS A 358 3.60 11.14 -7.49
CA LYS A 358 3.95 12.33 -8.26
C LYS A 358 2.81 13.35 -8.23
N ARG A 359 3.16 14.62 -8.16
CA ARG A 359 2.24 15.71 -8.37
C ARG A 359 1.90 15.78 -9.85
N ILE A 360 0.66 16.02 -10.16
CA ILE A 360 0.17 16.29 -11.51
C ILE A 360 -0.11 17.78 -11.58
N ASP A 361 0.72 18.50 -12.34
CA ASP A 361 0.48 19.90 -12.60
C ASP A 361 -0.64 20.02 -13.66
N ASN A 362 -1.61 20.86 -13.39
CA ASN A 362 -2.72 21.13 -14.31
C ASN A 362 -2.30 22.15 -15.37
#